data_0f10081c4d6690accbb13dba0271a819
#
_entry.id   0f10081c4d6690accbb13dba0271a819
#
_cell.length_a   1.000
_cell.length_b   1.000
_cell.length_c   1.000
_cell.angle_alpha   90.00
_cell.angle_beta   90.00
_cell.angle_gamma   90.00
#
_symmetry.space_group_name_H-M   'P 1'
#
loop_
_entity.id
_entity.type
_entity.pdbx_description
1 polymer ?
#
loop_
_entity_poly.entity_id
_entity_poly.type
_entity_poly.pdbx_seq_one_letter_code
_entity_poly.pdbx_strand_id
1 'polypeptide(L)'
;HDRVAEMSSPPVAVVREVPKRGQGAWQTYTVGVTGGQVEAVVTGKEDENKDWQPLRINVSYENLKDEAGLYCKNGNEKKKSFWTGNNEQCKDEDVMDENKKNELIDKILPAAIKLHTDRLLVKRVKTPLKELTVENTEICSHFAIPTVEGSDKPKVDKVKLSESDFLLYVATGSSGNNAPSSWALTCAVDTESKRPIVGAMRVNPKIILAGKGIVRLLAHELGHALGFDYERMRERGMITFRNIRGENLTVVNSTNVLMKAKEHYNCETMEGVELEDDNKEYFTGPKCTHWAQRYAKDELMSITQYTSVFENIGYYTALTIAAFEDMGFYKGKFXGSVFCA
;
A
#
# COMPACT_ATOMS: atom_id res chain seq x y z
N HIS A 1 33.15 -43.40 13.63
CA HIS A 1 32.26 -43.16 14.78
C HIS A 1 32.35 -41.76 15.35
N ASP A 2 33.40 -41.01 15.03
CA ASP A 2 33.62 -39.68 15.59
C ASP A 2 32.85 -38.54 14.89
N ARG A 3 32.28 -38.84 13.74
CA ARG A 3 31.56 -37.81 12.97
C ARG A 3 30.15 -37.50 13.45
N VAL A 4 29.61 -38.39 14.31
CA VAL A 4 28.24 -38.17 14.85
C VAL A 4 28.26 -37.18 16.01
N ALA A 5 29.39 -37.13 16.75
CA ALA A 5 29.49 -36.22 17.87
C ALA A 5 29.69 -34.75 17.51
N GLU A 6 30.26 -34.50 16.32
CA GLU A 6 30.46 -33.11 15.85
C GLU A 6 29.17 -32.42 15.34
N MET A 7 28.12 -33.21 15.07
CA MET A 7 26.85 -32.66 14.61
C MET A 7 25.89 -32.28 15.75
N SER A 8 26.34 -32.38 16.99
CA SER A 8 25.46 -32.15 18.14
C SER A 8 25.42 -30.69 18.65
N SER A 9 26.25 -29.82 18.12
CA SER A 9 26.17 -28.40 18.45
C SER A 9 25.20 -27.72 17.53
N PRO A 10 24.08 -27.21 18.01
CA PRO A 10 23.14 -26.50 17.13
C PRO A 10 23.84 -25.24 16.58
N PRO A 11 23.66 -24.94 15.32
CA PRO A 11 24.24 -23.73 14.76
C PRO A 11 23.64 -22.50 15.46
N VAL A 12 24.50 -21.62 15.91
CA VAL A 12 24.10 -20.33 16.45
C VAL A 12 23.70 -19.46 15.26
N ALA A 13 22.42 -19.23 15.12
CA ALA A 13 21.93 -18.33 14.08
C ALA A 13 22.05 -16.89 14.58
N VAL A 14 22.92 -16.12 13.94
CA VAL A 14 23.02 -14.69 14.21
C VAL A 14 22.14 -13.97 13.18
N VAL A 15 21.02 -13.45 13.64
CA VAL A 15 20.15 -12.65 12.79
C VAL A 15 20.55 -11.19 12.98
N ARG A 16 20.99 -10.57 11.90
CA ARG A 16 21.33 -9.15 11.90
C ARG A 16 20.28 -8.39 11.15
N GLU A 17 19.62 -7.45 11.82
CA GLU A 17 18.83 -6.45 11.15
C GLU A 17 19.74 -5.29 10.74
N VAL A 18 19.67 -4.92 9.48
CA VAL A 18 20.44 -3.78 8.97
C VAL A 18 19.93 -2.51 9.65
N PRO A 19 20.78 -1.77 10.37
CA PRO A 19 20.33 -0.52 10.97
C PRO A 19 20.03 0.47 9.89
N LYS A 20 18.92 1.16 10.05
CA LYS A 20 18.56 2.24 9.16
C LYS A 20 19.46 3.43 9.47
N ARG A 21 19.92 4.10 8.41
CA ARG A 21 20.80 5.25 8.55
C ARG A 21 20.12 6.32 9.42
N GLY A 22 20.75 6.69 10.53
CA GLY A 22 20.20 7.62 11.52
C GLY A 22 19.48 6.99 12.70
N GLN A 23 19.33 5.67 12.73
CA GLN A 23 18.62 4.95 13.80
C GLN A 23 19.55 4.17 14.75
N GLY A 24 20.74 4.67 15.00
CA GLY A 24 21.62 4.07 16.03
C GLY A 24 22.20 2.70 15.67
N ALA A 25 22.71 2.00 16.66
CA ALA A 25 23.45 0.77 16.46
C ALA A 25 22.56 -0.42 16.05
N TRP A 26 23.18 -1.36 15.36
CA TRP A 26 22.57 -2.63 14.98
C TRP A 26 22.00 -3.36 16.20
N GLN A 27 20.78 -3.85 16.07
CA GLN A 27 20.27 -4.83 17.03
C GLN A 27 20.73 -6.22 16.57
N THR A 28 21.55 -6.83 17.39
CA THR A 28 22.04 -8.18 17.10
C THR A 28 21.28 -9.17 17.98
N TYR A 29 20.63 -10.10 17.37
CA TYR A 29 19.94 -11.20 18.07
C TYR A 29 20.79 -12.45 17.94
N THR A 30 21.22 -12.98 19.08
CA THR A 30 21.86 -14.27 19.11
C THR A 30 20.82 -15.30 19.56
N VAL A 31 20.49 -16.20 18.65
CA VAL A 31 19.54 -17.26 18.96
C VAL A 31 20.34 -18.49 19.39
N GLY A 32 20.31 -18.77 20.69
CA GLY A 32 20.89 -19.96 21.22
C GLY A 32 19.82 -20.99 21.56
N VAL A 33 20.08 -22.22 21.23
CA VAL A 33 19.20 -23.33 21.64
C VAL A 33 19.79 -24.01 22.86
N THR A 34 19.18 -23.79 24.01
CA THR A 34 19.55 -24.47 25.23
C THR A 34 18.35 -25.28 25.71
N GLY A 35 18.55 -26.59 25.87
CA GLY A 35 17.53 -27.48 26.42
C GLY A 35 16.24 -27.55 25.65
N GLY A 36 16.30 -27.39 24.32
CA GLY A 36 15.12 -27.46 23.45
C GLY A 36 14.28 -26.18 23.38
N GLN A 37 14.70 -25.12 24.06
CA GLN A 37 14.04 -23.81 23.95
C GLN A 37 14.93 -22.83 23.24
N VAL A 38 14.31 -22.02 22.38
CA VAL A 38 15.01 -20.97 21.65
C VAL A 38 14.96 -19.69 22.48
N GLU A 39 16.11 -19.26 22.97
CA GLU A 39 16.24 -17.98 23.67
C GLU A 39 16.88 -16.96 22.74
N ALA A 40 16.19 -15.88 22.51
CA ALA A 40 16.72 -14.73 21.80
C ALA A 40 17.19 -13.68 22.81
N VAL A 41 18.50 -13.41 22.81
CA VAL A 41 19.07 -12.35 23.65
C VAL A 41 19.21 -11.10 22.77
N VAL A 42 18.49 -10.06 23.14
CA VAL A 42 18.59 -8.76 22.47
C VAL A 42 19.73 -7.96 23.10
N THR A 43 20.78 -7.71 22.32
CA THR A 43 21.86 -6.84 22.74
C THR A 43 21.73 -5.50 22.03
N GLY A 44 21.13 -4.52 22.67
CA GLY A 44 20.91 -3.19 22.10
C GLY A 44 19.88 -2.36 22.88
N LYS A 45 19.81 -1.10 22.63
CA LYS A 45 18.83 -0.21 23.28
C LYS A 45 17.39 -0.57 22.85
N GLU A 46 16.58 -0.87 23.83
CA GLU A 46 15.26 -1.49 23.66
C GLU A 46 14.12 -0.56 23.23
N ASP A 47 14.24 0.76 23.23
CA ASP A 47 13.03 1.57 23.38
C ASP A 47 12.42 2.23 22.16
N GLU A 48 13.10 2.29 21.01
CA GLU A 48 12.55 2.98 19.85
C GLU A 48 11.47 2.19 19.09
N ASN A 49 11.37 0.89 19.28
CA ASN A 49 10.45 0.02 18.55
C ASN A 49 9.16 -0.33 19.29
N LYS A 50 9.10 -0.01 20.58
CA LYS A 50 8.00 -0.45 21.46
C LYS A 50 6.62 0.06 21.03
N ASP A 51 6.57 1.23 20.42
CA ASP A 51 5.32 1.86 19.99
C ASP A 51 4.87 1.45 18.58
N TRP A 52 5.74 0.78 17.81
CA TRP A 52 5.41 0.38 16.45
C TRP A 52 4.72 -0.98 16.43
N GLN A 53 3.51 -1.04 15.87
CA GLN A 53 2.66 -2.24 15.84
C GLN A 53 2.26 -2.56 14.40
N PRO A 54 1.98 -3.82 14.07
CA PRO A 54 1.51 -4.17 12.73
C PRO A 54 0.31 -3.34 12.30
N LEU A 55 0.35 -2.85 11.07
CA LEU A 55 -0.75 -2.09 10.45
C LEU A 55 -2.01 -2.95 10.39
N ARG A 56 -3.15 -2.39 10.83
CA ARG A 56 -4.46 -3.05 10.77
C ARG A 56 -5.35 -2.27 9.80
N ILE A 57 -5.90 -2.98 8.81
CA ILE A 57 -6.80 -2.40 7.82
C ILE A 57 -8.17 -3.07 7.92
N ASN A 58 -9.21 -2.29 8.15
CA ASN A 58 -10.59 -2.76 8.09
C ASN A 58 -11.23 -2.31 6.79
N VAL A 59 -12.11 -3.15 6.26
CA VAL A 59 -12.80 -2.89 4.98
C VAL A 59 -14.29 -2.76 5.23
N SER A 60 -14.88 -1.72 4.65
CA SER A 60 -16.33 -1.55 4.57
C SER A 60 -16.82 -2.03 3.21
N TYR A 61 -17.76 -2.96 3.23
CA TYR A 61 -18.41 -3.51 2.03
C TYR A 61 -19.83 -2.95 1.86
N GLU A 62 -20.18 -1.83 2.53
CA GLU A 62 -21.52 -1.24 2.47
C GLU A 62 -21.98 -0.96 1.03
N ASN A 63 -21.05 -0.51 0.17
CA ASN A 63 -21.37 -0.22 -1.24
C ASN A 63 -21.59 -1.48 -2.07
N LEU A 64 -21.26 -2.66 -1.55
CA LEU A 64 -21.42 -3.95 -2.23
C LEU A 64 -22.63 -4.74 -1.74
N LYS A 65 -23.36 -4.24 -0.74
CA LYS A 65 -24.58 -4.87 -0.26
C LYS A 65 -25.68 -4.83 -1.32
N ASP A 66 -26.46 -5.89 -1.41
CA ASP A 66 -27.55 -5.98 -2.39
C ASP A 66 -28.60 -4.90 -2.17
N GLU A 67 -28.93 -4.62 -0.92
CA GLU A 67 -29.89 -3.57 -0.57
C GLU A 67 -29.41 -2.16 -0.92
N ALA A 68 -28.13 -1.95 -1.02
CA ALA A 68 -27.56 -0.66 -1.46
C ALA A 68 -27.84 -0.40 -2.95
N GLY A 69 -27.93 -1.48 -3.75
CA GLY A 69 -28.25 -1.39 -5.17
C GLY A 69 -27.23 -0.64 -6.03
N LEU A 70 -25.97 -0.56 -5.59
CA LEU A 70 -24.97 0.32 -6.20
C LEU A 70 -24.07 -0.37 -7.24
N TYR A 71 -24.11 -1.69 -7.33
CA TYR A 71 -23.29 -2.41 -8.30
C TYR A 71 -24.14 -2.90 -9.50
N CYS A 72 -23.48 -3.15 -10.62
CA CYS A 72 -24.12 -3.60 -11.85
C CYS A 72 -24.43 -5.09 -11.80
N LYS A 73 -25.69 -5.48 -11.95
CA LYS A 73 -26.11 -6.89 -12.06
C LYS A 73 -26.15 -7.37 -13.52
N ASN A 74 -26.28 -6.42 -14.45
CA ASN A 74 -26.25 -6.68 -15.90
C ASN A 74 -25.84 -5.40 -16.63
N GLY A 75 -25.56 -5.54 -17.93
CA GLY A 75 -25.14 -4.42 -18.78
C GLY A 75 -26.26 -3.49 -19.23
N ASN A 76 -27.53 -3.77 -18.89
CA ASN A 76 -28.68 -3.00 -19.35
C ASN A 76 -29.19 -1.98 -18.32
N GLU A 77 -28.52 -1.87 -17.19
CA GLU A 77 -28.95 -0.96 -16.12
C GLU A 77 -27.99 0.24 -15.99
N LYS A 78 -28.42 1.25 -15.28
CA LYS A 78 -27.57 2.38 -14.90
C LYS A 78 -27.27 2.31 -13.41
N LYS A 79 -26.01 2.47 -13.07
CA LYS A 79 -25.54 2.49 -11.68
C LYS A 79 -24.57 3.63 -11.46
N LYS A 80 -24.39 4.00 -10.22
CA LYS A 80 -23.45 5.05 -9.82
C LYS A 80 -22.04 4.72 -10.31
N SER A 81 -21.42 5.67 -10.98
CA SER A 81 -19.97 5.70 -11.15
C SER A 81 -19.36 6.34 -9.90
N PHE A 82 -18.49 5.62 -9.23
CA PHE A 82 -17.84 6.15 -8.03
C PHE A 82 -16.78 7.21 -8.36
N TRP A 83 -16.45 7.37 -9.65
CA TRP A 83 -15.56 8.42 -10.12
C TRP A 83 -16.31 9.73 -10.35
N THR A 84 -17.41 9.69 -11.09
CA THR A 84 -18.16 10.90 -11.45
C THR A 84 -19.33 11.22 -10.50
N GLY A 85 -19.78 10.23 -9.72
CA GLY A 85 -20.98 10.36 -8.88
C GLY A 85 -22.30 10.17 -9.63
N ASN A 86 -22.27 10.16 -10.95
CA ASN A 86 -23.46 10.06 -11.80
C ASN A 86 -23.88 8.61 -12.02
N ASN A 87 -25.17 8.41 -12.30
CA ASN A 87 -25.68 7.12 -12.77
C ASN A 87 -25.35 6.99 -14.26
N GLU A 88 -24.47 6.04 -14.55
CA GLU A 88 -23.99 5.80 -15.92
C GLU A 88 -24.29 4.37 -16.35
N GLN A 89 -24.33 4.16 -17.66
CA GLN A 89 -24.62 2.85 -18.23
C GLN A 89 -23.59 1.82 -17.78
N CYS A 90 -24.07 0.71 -17.21
CA CYS A 90 -23.22 -0.43 -16.91
C CYS A 90 -22.72 -1.06 -18.20
N LYS A 91 -21.46 -1.44 -18.21
CA LYS A 91 -20.83 -2.23 -19.28
C LYS A 91 -20.76 -3.69 -18.84
N ASP A 92 -20.55 -4.61 -19.76
CA ASP A 92 -20.39 -6.02 -19.42
C ASP A 92 -19.25 -6.24 -18.42
N GLU A 93 -18.20 -5.45 -18.52
CA GLU A 93 -17.05 -5.51 -17.61
C GLU A 93 -17.37 -5.05 -16.18
N ASP A 94 -18.43 -4.28 -15.99
CA ASP A 94 -18.87 -3.78 -14.68
C ASP A 94 -19.73 -4.80 -13.92
N VAL A 95 -20.15 -5.88 -14.58
CA VAL A 95 -21.12 -6.81 -13.99
C VAL A 95 -20.50 -7.59 -12.85
N MET A 96 -21.13 -7.48 -11.68
CA MET A 96 -20.78 -8.17 -10.44
C MET A 96 -21.81 -9.26 -10.18
N ASP A 97 -21.36 -10.45 -9.94
CA ASP A 97 -22.22 -11.57 -9.48
C ASP A 97 -21.74 -12.05 -8.10
N GLU A 98 -22.48 -12.98 -7.52
CA GLU A 98 -22.17 -13.51 -6.18
C GLU A 98 -20.81 -14.21 -6.13
N ASN A 99 -20.42 -14.91 -7.20
CA ASN A 99 -19.13 -15.59 -7.24
C ASN A 99 -17.99 -14.56 -7.19
N LYS A 100 -18.05 -13.52 -8.03
CA LYS A 100 -17.07 -12.43 -8.03
C LYS A 100 -17.05 -11.72 -6.68
N LYS A 101 -18.24 -11.46 -6.09
CA LYS A 101 -18.34 -10.78 -4.81
C LYS A 101 -17.65 -11.59 -3.71
N ASN A 102 -17.94 -12.89 -3.64
CA ASN A 102 -17.32 -13.78 -2.66
C ASN A 102 -15.80 -13.91 -2.85
N GLU A 103 -15.33 -14.03 -4.09
CA GLU A 103 -13.89 -14.07 -4.39
C GLU A 103 -13.21 -12.77 -3.93
N LEU A 104 -13.81 -11.63 -4.22
CA LEU A 104 -13.26 -10.32 -3.83
C LEU A 104 -13.17 -10.18 -2.32
N ILE A 105 -14.26 -10.47 -1.61
CA ILE A 105 -14.40 -10.23 -0.16
C ILE A 105 -13.61 -11.26 0.65
N ASP A 106 -13.70 -12.54 0.28
CA ASP A 106 -13.18 -13.63 1.12
C ASP A 106 -11.73 -13.99 0.82
N LYS A 107 -11.23 -13.66 -0.39
CA LYS A 107 -9.90 -14.11 -0.82
C LYS A 107 -9.00 -12.97 -1.30
N ILE A 108 -9.45 -12.20 -2.29
CA ILE A 108 -8.57 -11.27 -3.00
C ILE A 108 -8.18 -10.08 -2.12
N LEU A 109 -9.18 -9.38 -1.56
CA LEU A 109 -8.90 -8.21 -0.70
C LEU A 109 -8.12 -8.59 0.56
N PRO A 110 -8.48 -9.66 1.29
CA PRO A 110 -7.64 -10.07 2.43
C PRO A 110 -6.19 -10.36 2.04
N ALA A 111 -5.96 -11.00 0.89
CA ALA A 111 -4.60 -11.29 0.42
C ALA A 111 -3.85 -10.01 0.04
N ALA A 112 -4.51 -9.06 -0.64
CA ALA A 112 -3.92 -7.78 -1.00
C ALA A 112 -3.57 -6.95 0.24
N ILE A 113 -4.46 -6.90 1.20
CA ILE A 113 -4.25 -6.23 2.49
C ILE A 113 -3.06 -6.86 3.22
N LYS A 114 -2.97 -8.18 3.23
CA LYS A 114 -1.89 -8.91 3.89
C LYS A 114 -0.51 -8.52 3.33
N LEU A 115 -0.41 -8.20 2.05
CA LEU A 115 0.87 -7.74 1.48
C LEU A 115 1.38 -6.48 2.19
N HIS A 116 0.50 -5.56 2.57
CA HIS A 116 0.87 -4.34 3.31
C HIS A 116 1.04 -4.60 4.82
N THR A 117 0.10 -5.31 5.44
CA THR A 117 0.12 -5.50 6.89
C THR A 117 1.29 -6.38 7.36
N ASP A 118 1.77 -7.27 6.50
CA ASP A 118 2.99 -8.04 6.79
C ASP A 118 4.26 -7.18 6.74
N ARG A 119 4.23 -6.05 6.01
CA ARG A 119 5.41 -5.24 5.72
C ARG A 119 5.47 -3.88 6.41
N LEU A 120 4.34 -3.40 6.92
CA LEU A 120 4.25 -2.05 7.48
C LEU A 120 3.82 -2.10 8.95
N LEU A 121 4.50 -1.31 9.77
CA LEU A 121 4.15 -1.03 11.16
C LEU A 121 3.67 0.42 11.25
N VAL A 122 2.81 0.69 12.23
CA VAL A 122 2.34 2.04 12.54
C VAL A 122 2.49 2.32 14.03
N LYS A 123 2.62 3.57 14.38
CA LYS A 123 2.35 4.02 15.75
C LYS A 123 0.85 4.17 15.87
N ARG A 124 0.23 3.34 16.71
CA ARG A 124 -1.21 3.42 16.92
C ARG A 124 -1.56 4.73 17.61
N VAL A 125 -2.61 5.35 17.13
CA VAL A 125 -3.07 6.59 17.72
C VAL A 125 -3.56 6.30 19.15
N LYS A 126 -2.93 6.95 20.13
CA LYS A 126 -3.37 6.88 21.52
C LYS A 126 -4.60 7.79 21.63
N THR A 127 -5.74 7.24 21.43
CA THR A 127 -7.11 7.80 21.45
C THR A 127 -7.35 9.16 22.13
N PRO A 128 -8.32 9.92 21.68
CA PRO A 128 -9.05 9.82 20.41
C PRO A 128 -8.36 10.61 19.31
N LEU A 129 -8.56 10.21 18.05
CA LEU A 129 -8.14 11.05 16.93
C LEU A 129 -8.78 12.43 17.11
N LYS A 130 -7.95 13.43 17.30
CA LYS A 130 -8.44 14.78 17.62
C LYS A 130 -9.16 15.38 16.43
N GLU A 131 -8.64 15.19 15.23
CA GLU A 131 -9.23 15.76 14.03
C GLU A 131 -8.75 15.05 12.78
N LEU A 132 -9.66 14.93 11.80
CA LEU A 132 -9.33 14.42 10.47
C LEU A 132 -9.37 15.57 9.46
N THR A 133 -8.40 15.59 8.55
CA THR A 133 -8.41 16.44 7.37
C THR A 133 -8.89 15.64 6.19
N VAL A 134 -9.93 16.11 5.51
CA VAL A 134 -10.50 15.43 4.34
C VAL A 134 -9.68 15.71 3.09
N GLU A 135 -9.61 14.70 2.23
CA GLU A 135 -8.95 14.78 0.93
C GLU A 135 -9.86 14.16 -0.12
N ASN A 136 -9.69 14.56 -1.37
CA ASN A 136 -10.43 13.99 -2.51
C ASN A 136 -11.94 13.94 -2.26
N THR A 137 -12.49 14.97 -1.61
CA THR A 137 -13.90 15.02 -1.21
C THR A 137 -14.85 14.80 -2.37
N GLU A 138 -14.53 15.32 -3.55
CA GLU A 138 -15.35 15.16 -4.75
C GLU A 138 -15.61 13.69 -5.06
N ILE A 139 -14.58 12.85 -4.98
CA ILE A 139 -14.69 11.42 -5.28
C ILE A 139 -15.17 10.64 -4.05
N CYS A 140 -14.60 10.94 -2.89
CA CYS A 140 -14.89 10.20 -1.66
C CYS A 140 -16.35 10.33 -1.20
N SER A 141 -17.01 11.47 -1.50
CA SER A 141 -18.42 11.66 -1.18
C SER A 141 -19.37 10.70 -1.91
N HIS A 142 -18.87 10.04 -2.96
CA HIS A 142 -19.69 9.05 -3.68
C HIS A 142 -19.78 7.70 -2.94
N PHE A 143 -18.87 7.44 -2.00
CA PHE A 143 -18.85 6.21 -1.20
C PHE A 143 -19.75 6.36 0.04
N ALA A 144 -20.19 5.23 0.58
CA ALA A 144 -20.99 5.18 1.81
C ALA A 144 -20.10 5.40 3.06
N ILE A 145 -19.35 6.48 3.05
CA ILE A 145 -18.52 6.90 4.19
C ILE A 145 -19.41 7.73 5.13
N PRO A 146 -19.68 7.26 6.37
CA PRO A 146 -20.47 8.07 7.29
C PRO A 146 -19.77 9.40 7.59
N THR A 147 -20.53 10.50 7.55
CA THR A 147 -19.99 11.83 7.85
C THR A 147 -20.60 12.38 9.14
N VAL A 148 -19.91 13.33 9.73
CA VAL A 148 -20.41 14.09 10.87
C VAL A 148 -21.53 15.01 10.35
N GLU A 149 -22.65 15.07 11.07
CA GLU A 149 -23.80 15.86 10.67
C GLU A 149 -23.41 17.32 10.40
N GLY A 150 -23.76 17.81 9.21
CA GLY A 150 -23.43 19.16 8.78
C GLY A 150 -21.98 19.36 8.34
N SER A 151 -21.26 18.28 8.04
CA SER A 151 -19.84 18.33 7.70
C SER A 151 -19.50 17.27 6.66
N ASP A 152 -18.47 17.52 5.88
CA ASP A 152 -17.88 16.53 4.95
C ASP A 152 -16.89 15.59 5.65
N LYS A 153 -16.60 15.81 6.92
CA LYS A 153 -15.60 15.02 7.66
C LYS A 153 -16.15 13.61 7.94
N PRO A 154 -15.39 12.56 7.62
CA PRO A 154 -15.80 11.20 7.94
C PRO A 154 -16.04 11.05 9.44
N LYS A 155 -17.20 10.46 9.77
CA LYS A 155 -17.52 10.07 11.15
C LYS A 155 -16.79 8.76 11.44
N VAL A 156 -15.59 8.89 11.90
CA VAL A 156 -14.79 7.71 12.23
C VAL A 156 -15.30 7.17 13.56
N ASP A 157 -15.94 6.00 13.51
CA ASP A 157 -16.44 5.33 14.68
C ASP A 157 -15.24 5.00 15.60
N LYS A 158 -15.35 5.44 16.85
CA LYS A 158 -14.31 5.20 17.86
C LYS A 158 -13.99 3.72 18.01
N VAL A 159 -14.99 2.85 17.84
CA VAL A 159 -14.82 1.40 17.93
C VAL A 159 -13.98 0.88 16.76
N LYS A 160 -14.27 1.33 15.56
CA LYS A 160 -13.53 0.89 14.36
C LYS A 160 -12.08 1.34 14.40
N LEU A 161 -11.79 2.53 14.90
CA LEU A 161 -10.41 3.02 15.04
C LEU A 161 -9.67 2.36 16.21
N SER A 162 -10.35 1.88 17.23
CA SER A 162 -9.70 1.11 18.28
C SER A 162 -9.19 -0.23 17.76
N GLU A 163 -9.81 -0.73 16.70
CA GLU A 163 -9.50 -2.04 16.10
C GLU A 163 -8.73 -1.96 14.78
N SER A 164 -8.60 -0.78 14.19
CA SER A 164 -7.95 -0.60 12.91
C SER A 164 -7.15 0.70 12.85
N ASP A 165 -6.20 0.74 11.94
CA ASP A 165 -5.34 1.91 11.71
C ASP A 165 -5.69 2.59 10.39
N PHE A 166 -6.46 1.92 9.53
CA PHE A 166 -6.92 2.43 8.25
C PHE A 166 -8.26 1.77 7.90
N LEU A 167 -9.21 2.59 7.42
CA LEU A 167 -10.54 2.15 6.99
C LEU A 167 -10.63 2.28 5.47
N LEU A 168 -10.87 1.16 4.78
CA LEU A 168 -10.99 1.11 3.32
C LEU A 168 -12.44 0.90 2.92
N TYR A 169 -13.00 1.80 2.14
CA TYR A 169 -14.36 1.70 1.58
C TYR A 169 -14.26 1.18 0.15
N VAL A 170 -14.87 0.04 -0.12
CA VAL A 170 -14.76 -0.66 -1.41
C VAL A 170 -16.08 -0.62 -2.17
N ALA A 171 -15.99 -0.36 -3.46
CA ALA A 171 -17.14 -0.32 -4.37
C ALA A 171 -16.76 -0.89 -5.73
N THR A 172 -17.78 -1.15 -6.55
CA THR A 172 -17.64 -1.49 -7.96
C THR A 172 -18.40 -0.48 -8.82
N GLY A 173 -19.68 -0.61 -9.02
CA GLY A 173 -20.50 0.34 -9.77
C GLY A 173 -20.16 0.40 -11.26
N SER A 174 -20.74 1.38 -11.98
CA SER A 174 -20.41 1.62 -13.38
C SER A 174 -18.97 2.14 -13.49
N SER A 175 -18.25 1.72 -14.55
CA SER A 175 -16.92 2.23 -14.84
C SER A 175 -16.91 3.71 -15.19
N GLY A 176 -18.04 4.21 -15.68
CA GLY A 176 -18.14 5.62 -16.07
C GLY A 176 -17.32 5.94 -17.32
N ASN A 177 -17.30 7.22 -17.66
CA ASN A 177 -16.51 7.73 -18.78
C ASN A 177 -15.20 8.30 -18.25
N ASN A 178 -14.10 7.96 -18.88
CA ASN A 178 -12.77 8.47 -18.58
C ASN A 178 -12.27 8.16 -17.15
N ALA A 179 -12.87 7.18 -16.48
CA ALA A 179 -12.39 6.76 -15.15
C ALA A 179 -11.36 5.63 -15.29
N PRO A 180 -10.39 5.57 -14.39
CA PRO A 180 -9.51 4.40 -14.34
C PRO A 180 -10.31 3.12 -14.08
N SER A 181 -9.80 2.00 -14.57
CA SER A 181 -10.49 0.70 -14.46
C SER A 181 -10.66 0.27 -13.00
N SER A 182 -9.57 0.16 -12.27
CA SER A 182 -9.56 0.03 -10.81
C SER A 182 -8.69 1.15 -10.27
N TRP A 183 -9.00 1.63 -9.07
CA TRP A 183 -8.24 2.72 -8.46
C TRP A 183 -8.51 2.76 -6.96
N ALA A 184 -7.62 3.41 -6.23
CA ALA A 184 -7.86 3.76 -4.84
C ALA A 184 -7.17 5.09 -4.51
N LEU A 185 -7.69 5.77 -3.49
CA LEU A 185 -7.15 7.06 -3.06
C LEU A 185 -7.44 7.29 -1.58
N THR A 186 -6.72 8.25 -0.99
CA THR A 186 -6.93 8.68 0.40
C THR A 186 -8.14 9.60 0.47
N CYS A 187 -9.01 9.38 1.46
CA CYS A 187 -10.18 10.23 1.73
C CYS A 187 -10.01 11.12 2.95
N ALA A 188 -9.25 10.68 3.93
CA ALA A 188 -8.96 11.49 5.10
C ALA A 188 -7.65 11.07 5.76
N VAL A 189 -6.98 12.04 6.31
CA VAL A 189 -5.74 11.86 7.08
C VAL A 189 -5.92 12.36 8.50
N ASP A 190 -5.15 11.82 9.42
CA ASP A 190 -4.99 12.41 10.76
C ASP A 190 -4.35 13.79 10.59
N THR A 191 -5.00 14.82 11.12
CA THR A 191 -4.57 16.21 10.91
C THR A 191 -3.16 16.46 11.45
N GLU A 192 -2.80 15.82 12.56
CA GLU A 192 -1.49 16.03 13.20
C GLU A 192 -0.36 15.32 12.45
N SER A 193 -0.49 14.02 12.26
CA SER A 193 0.58 13.21 11.66
C SER A 193 0.56 13.22 10.12
N LYS A 194 -0.56 13.60 9.52
CA LYS A 194 -0.84 13.51 8.07
C LYS A 194 -0.91 12.07 7.56
N ARG A 195 -0.97 11.09 8.45
CA ARG A 195 -1.08 9.68 8.05
C ARG A 195 -2.48 9.39 7.48
N PRO A 196 -2.57 8.71 6.35
CA PRO A 196 -3.87 8.26 5.83
C PRO A 196 -4.62 7.37 6.83
N ILE A 197 -5.89 7.65 7.03
CA ILE A 197 -6.78 6.94 7.97
C ILE A 197 -7.98 6.33 7.25
N VAL A 198 -8.49 7.02 6.21
CA VAL A 198 -9.65 6.57 5.45
C VAL A 198 -9.30 6.59 3.97
N GLY A 199 -9.63 5.54 3.26
CA GLY A 199 -9.47 5.48 1.81
C GLY A 199 -10.67 4.86 1.12
N ALA A 200 -10.72 5.04 -0.19
CA ALA A 200 -11.76 4.50 -1.06
C ALA A 200 -11.11 3.75 -2.22
N MET A 201 -11.74 2.64 -2.62
CA MET A 201 -11.26 1.80 -3.72
C MET A 201 -12.42 1.38 -4.60
N ARG A 202 -12.26 1.58 -5.91
CA ARG A 202 -13.18 1.00 -6.90
C ARG A 202 -12.47 -0.18 -7.57
N VAL A 203 -13.14 -1.33 -7.60
CA VAL A 203 -12.62 -2.55 -8.23
C VAL A 203 -13.44 -2.83 -9.50
N ASN A 204 -12.75 -3.09 -10.60
CA ASN A 204 -13.41 -3.50 -11.84
C ASN A 204 -13.76 -4.99 -11.75
N PRO A 205 -15.06 -5.36 -11.83
CA PRO A 205 -15.46 -6.77 -11.72
C PRO A 205 -14.88 -7.69 -12.81
N LYS A 206 -14.52 -7.16 -13.97
CA LYS A 206 -13.90 -7.93 -15.05
C LYS A 206 -12.63 -8.66 -14.61
N ILE A 207 -11.83 -8.03 -13.74
CA ILE A 207 -10.52 -8.57 -13.36
C ILE A 207 -10.58 -9.54 -12.18
N ILE A 208 -11.71 -9.64 -11.46
CA ILE A 208 -11.80 -10.41 -10.22
C ILE A 208 -11.45 -11.89 -10.42
N LEU A 209 -11.86 -12.46 -11.54
CA LEU A 209 -11.57 -13.87 -11.86
C LEU A 209 -10.39 -14.04 -12.82
N ALA A 210 -9.59 -12.98 -13.03
CA ALA A 210 -8.51 -12.99 -14.02
C ALA A 210 -7.24 -13.72 -13.59
N GLY A 211 -7.18 -14.23 -12.35
CA GLY A 211 -6.03 -15.00 -11.88
C GLY A 211 -5.26 -14.31 -10.75
N LYS A 212 -4.07 -14.81 -10.48
CA LYS A 212 -3.28 -14.40 -9.31
C LYS A 212 -2.84 -12.93 -9.32
N GLY A 213 -2.73 -12.32 -10.49
CA GLY A 213 -2.30 -10.93 -10.64
C GLY A 213 -3.22 -9.92 -9.98
N ILE A 214 -4.50 -10.26 -9.79
CA ILE A 214 -5.48 -9.35 -9.19
C ILE A 214 -5.11 -8.96 -7.74
N VAL A 215 -4.56 -9.87 -6.97
CA VAL A 215 -4.13 -9.60 -5.60
C VAL A 215 -3.08 -8.48 -5.59
N ARG A 216 -2.12 -8.56 -6.50
CA ARG A 216 -1.05 -7.55 -6.60
C ARG A 216 -1.58 -6.21 -7.14
N LEU A 217 -2.50 -6.26 -8.09
CA LEU A 217 -3.15 -5.04 -8.58
C LEU A 217 -3.91 -4.32 -7.46
N LEU A 218 -4.71 -5.05 -6.67
CA LEU A 218 -5.43 -4.40 -5.57
C LEU A 218 -4.48 -3.96 -4.45
N ALA A 219 -3.36 -4.65 -4.23
CA ALA A 219 -2.33 -4.17 -3.31
C ALA A 219 -1.68 -2.88 -3.84
N HIS A 220 -1.42 -2.78 -5.14
CA HIS A 220 -0.93 -1.56 -5.79
C HIS A 220 -1.88 -0.39 -5.53
N GLU A 221 -3.16 -0.59 -5.85
CA GLU A 221 -4.16 0.47 -5.62
C GLU A 221 -4.24 0.85 -4.13
N LEU A 222 -4.24 -0.14 -3.25
CA LEU A 222 -4.22 0.11 -1.80
C LEU A 222 -2.97 0.91 -1.39
N GLY A 223 -1.83 0.69 -2.05
CA GLY A 223 -0.61 1.47 -1.83
C GLY A 223 -0.85 2.97 -2.03
N HIS A 224 -1.59 3.34 -3.07
CA HIS A 224 -1.96 4.75 -3.29
C HIS A 224 -2.83 5.28 -2.14
N ALA A 225 -3.84 4.51 -1.70
CA ALA A 225 -4.70 4.93 -0.60
C ALA A 225 -3.94 5.04 0.74
N LEU A 226 -2.88 4.25 0.92
CA LEU A 226 -2.01 4.30 2.10
C LEU A 226 -0.99 5.44 2.03
N GLY A 227 -0.94 6.17 0.92
CA GLY A 227 -0.13 7.38 0.82
C GLY A 227 0.99 7.36 -0.21
N PHE A 228 1.11 6.31 -1.03
CA PHE A 228 2.13 6.30 -2.09
C PHE A 228 1.67 7.24 -3.22
N ASP A 229 2.01 8.52 -3.08
CA ASP A 229 1.68 9.54 -4.07
C ASP A 229 2.71 10.67 -4.08
N TYR A 230 2.80 11.35 -5.22
CA TYR A 230 3.77 12.41 -5.47
C TYR A 230 3.67 13.57 -4.48
N GLU A 231 2.46 14.05 -4.18
CA GLU A 231 2.28 15.23 -3.34
C GLU A 231 2.76 14.95 -1.90
N ARG A 232 2.46 13.77 -1.37
CA ARG A 232 2.97 13.40 -0.03
C ARG A 232 4.48 13.28 -0.02
N MET A 233 5.06 12.66 -1.05
CA MET A 233 6.52 12.55 -1.17
C MET A 233 7.15 13.94 -1.26
N ARG A 234 6.54 14.84 -2.03
CA ARG A 234 7.01 16.23 -2.17
C ARG A 234 6.94 16.98 -0.83
N GLU A 235 5.81 16.89 -0.14
CA GLU A 235 5.61 17.54 1.18
C GLU A 235 6.59 17.02 2.24
N ARG A 236 7.04 15.78 2.10
CA ARG A 236 8.04 15.18 2.99
C ARG A 236 9.49 15.42 2.55
N GLY A 237 9.69 16.22 1.51
CA GLY A 237 11.03 16.54 1.02
C GLY A 237 11.77 15.35 0.40
N MET A 238 11.01 14.36 -0.09
CA MET A 238 11.58 13.14 -0.67
C MET A 238 11.95 13.32 -2.15
N ILE A 239 11.46 14.38 -2.79
CA ILE A 239 11.54 14.58 -4.24
C ILE A 239 12.67 15.54 -4.57
N THR A 240 13.43 15.19 -5.60
CA THR A 240 14.40 16.10 -6.24
C THR A 240 14.24 15.98 -7.77
N PHE A 241 14.82 16.93 -8.47
CA PHE A 241 14.80 16.95 -9.94
C PHE A 241 16.23 16.78 -10.44
N ARG A 242 16.40 15.96 -11.44
CA ARG A 242 17.69 15.69 -12.09
C ARG A 242 17.57 15.91 -13.58
N ASN A 243 18.52 16.66 -14.14
CA ASN A 243 18.61 16.76 -15.59
C ASN A 243 19.51 15.62 -16.10
N ILE A 244 18.91 14.69 -16.80
CA ILE A 244 19.62 13.53 -17.35
C ILE A 244 19.36 13.51 -18.86
N ARG A 245 20.42 13.69 -19.62
CA ARG A 245 20.37 13.70 -21.10
C ARG A 245 19.41 14.77 -21.65
N GLY A 246 19.32 15.91 -20.97
CA GLY A 246 18.47 17.03 -21.40
C GLY A 246 17.02 16.95 -20.95
N GLU A 247 16.63 15.87 -20.25
CA GLU A 247 15.29 15.73 -19.69
C GLU A 247 15.31 15.96 -18.17
N ASN A 248 14.35 16.71 -17.68
CA ASN A 248 14.17 16.92 -16.25
C ASN A 248 13.33 15.77 -15.69
N LEU A 249 13.96 14.96 -14.86
CA LEU A 249 13.36 13.77 -14.28
C LEU A 249 13.03 14.02 -12.80
N THR A 250 11.89 13.50 -12.36
CA THR A 250 11.47 13.50 -10.96
C THR A 250 12.07 12.27 -10.28
N VAL A 251 12.79 12.49 -9.20
CA VAL A 251 13.56 11.42 -8.53
C VAL A 251 13.26 11.44 -7.04
N VAL A 252 13.02 10.27 -6.46
CA VAL A 252 12.94 10.08 -5.01
C VAL A 252 14.33 9.78 -4.50
N ASN A 253 14.87 10.69 -3.66
CA ASN A 253 16.21 10.57 -3.11
C ASN A 253 16.24 10.60 -1.57
N SER A 254 15.12 10.27 -0.96
CA SER A 254 15.02 10.20 0.49
C SER A 254 15.93 9.10 1.07
N THR A 255 16.22 9.20 2.35
CA THR A 255 17.30 8.46 3.01
C THR A 255 17.21 6.95 2.82
N ASN A 256 16.06 6.37 3.16
CA ASN A 256 15.90 4.90 3.09
C ASN A 256 15.73 4.44 1.65
N VAL A 257 14.99 5.21 0.81
CA VAL A 257 14.85 4.88 -0.62
C VAL A 257 16.23 4.83 -1.28
N LEU A 258 17.04 5.87 -1.06
CA LEU A 258 18.38 5.93 -1.67
C LEU A 258 19.27 4.78 -1.19
N MET A 259 19.24 4.47 0.11
CA MET A 259 20.00 3.37 0.67
C MET A 259 19.57 2.04 0.05
N LYS A 260 18.25 1.78 -0.02
CA LYS A 260 17.73 0.53 -0.59
C LYS A 260 17.94 0.43 -2.09
N ALA A 261 17.91 1.55 -2.81
CA ALA A 261 18.21 1.58 -4.23
C ALA A 261 19.67 1.20 -4.49
N LYS A 262 20.62 1.77 -3.73
CA LYS A 262 22.04 1.41 -3.86
C LYS A 262 22.27 -0.09 -3.61
N GLU A 263 21.63 -0.63 -2.57
CA GLU A 263 21.68 -2.08 -2.29
C GLU A 263 21.06 -2.91 -3.43
N HIS A 264 19.88 -2.51 -3.88
CA HIS A 264 19.09 -3.25 -4.87
C HIS A 264 19.81 -3.33 -6.23
N TYR A 265 20.37 -2.20 -6.68
CA TYR A 265 21.02 -2.10 -7.99
C TYR A 265 22.54 -2.31 -7.91
N ASN A 266 23.08 -2.55 -6.71
CA ASN A 266 24.51 -2.65 -6.46
C ASN A 266 25.28 -1.46 -7.07
N CYS A 267 24.79 -0.24 -6.83
CA CYS A 267 25.32 0.97 -7.44
C CYS A 267 25.47 2.08 -6.40
N GLU A 268 26.69 2.26 -5.91
CA GLU A 268 27.00 3.24 -4.86
C GLU A 268 26.84 4.70 -5.32
N THR A 269 26.94 4.93 -6.62
CA THR A 269 26.82 6.28 -7.20
C THR A 269 25.37 6.67 -7.50
N MET A 270 24.41 5.79 -7.21
CA MET A 270 23.00 6.07 -7.47
C MET A 270 22.51 7.28 -6.66
N GLU A 271 21.79 8.18 -7.32
CA GLU A 271 21.34 9.46 -6.71
C GLU A 271 19.85 9.44 -6.34
N GLY A 272 19.16 8.34 -6.57
CA GLY A 272 17.73 8.16 -6.26
C GLY A 272 17.03 7.24 -7.24
N VAL A 273 15.73 7.10 -7.08
CA VAL A 273 14.88 6.27 -7.95
C VAL A 273 13.88 7.19 -8.65
N GLU A 274 13.83 7.06 -9.97
CA GLU A 274 12.95 7.89 -10.80
C GLU A 274 11.49 7.51 -10.64
N LEU A 275 10.64 8.53 -10.60
CA LEU A 275 9.19 8.36 -10.76
C LEU A 275 8.82 8.52 -12.24
N GLU A 276 7.85 7.73 -12.68
CA GLU A 276 7.33 7.79 -14.03
C GLU A 276 6.65 9.15 -14.28
N ASP A 277 6.92 9.77 -15.41
CA ASP A 277 6.18 10.95 -15.82
C ASP A 277 4.86 10.51 -16.48
N ASP A 278 3.83 10.45 -15.68
CA ASP A 278 2.49 10.02 -16.09
C ASP A 278 1.76 11.06 -16.97
N ASN A 279 2.44 12.12 -17.38
CA ASN A 279 1.87 13.24 -18.18
C ASN A 279 1.52 12.89 -19.61
N LYS A 280 1.78 11.68 -20.08
CA LYS A 280 1.52 11.32 -21.47
C LYS A 280 0.06 10.96 -21.68
N GLU A 281 -0.74 11.96 -22.00
CA GLU A 281 -2.04 11.93 -22.71
C GLU A 281 -3.23 11.14 -22.11
N TYR A 282 -3.07 10.34 -21.05
CA TYR A 282 -4.16 9.42 -20.66
C TYR A 282 -4.60 9.50 -19.20
N PHE A 283 -3.95 10.29 -18.35
CA PHE A 283 -4.31 10.35 -16.94
C PHE A 283 -4.59 11.76 -16.46
N THR A 284 -5.78 11.97 -15.93
CA THR A 284 -6.21 13.23 -15.29
C THR A 284 -5.87 13.27 -13.80
N GLY A 285 -5.01 12.36 -13.35
CA GLY A 285 -4.59 12.27 -11.96
C GLY A 285 -3.30 13.02 -11.64
N PRO A 286 -2.87 13.00 -10.39
CA PRO A 286 -1.61 13.65 -10.00
C PRO A 286 -0.41 13.00 -10.68
N LYS A 287 0.51 13.84 -11.08
CA LYS A 287 1.73 13.46 -11.82
C LYS A 287 2.65 12.58 -10.97
N CYS A 288 3.34 11.64 -11.61
CA CYS A 288 4.46 10.89 -11.00
C CYS A 288 4.06 10.07 -9.78
N THR A 289 2.99 9.27 -9.90
CA THR A 289 2.51 8.43 -8.80
C THR A 289 3.11 7.02 -8.79
N HIS A 290 4.01 6.70 -9.71
CA HIS A 290 4.57 5.36 -9.88
C HIS A 290 6.09 5.39 -10.00
N TRP A 291 6.75 4.31 -9.59
CA TRP A 291 8.16 4.10 -9.95
C TRP A 291 8.30 3.99 -11.47
N ALA A 292 9.35 4.61 -12.01
CA ALA A 292 9.62 4.52 -13.45
C ALA A 292 9.92 3.07 -13.85
N GLN A 293 9.17 2.59 -14.84
CA GLN A 293 9.22 1.20 -15.31
C GLN A 293 10.64 0.78 -15.75
N ARG A 294 11.42 1.70 -16.28
CA ARG A 294 12.79 1.42 -16.71
C ARG A 294 13.74 1.06 -15.55
N TYR A 295 13.39 1.44 -14.32
CA TYR A 295 14.18 1.10 -13.14
C TYR A 295 13.54 -0.04 -12.34
N ALA A 296 12.23 -0.05 -12.23
CA ALA A 296 11.52 -0.93 -11.32
C ALA A 296 10.35 -1.63 -12.03
N LYS A 297 10.64 -2.27 -13.17
CA LYS A 297 9.65 -2.84 -14.10
C LYS A 297 8.59 -3.72 -13.43
N ASP A 298 9.01 -4.61 -12.55
CA ASP A 298 8.13 -5.61 -11.96
C ASP A 298 7.81 -5.31 -10.49
N GLU A 299 8.08 -4.09 -10.05
CA GLU A 299 7.83 -3.62 -8.69
C GLU A 299 6.34 -3.29 -8.47
N LEU A 300 5.86 -3.47 -7.25
CA LEU A 300 4.44 -3.26 -6.91
C LEU A 300 3.93 -1.89 -7.33
N MET A 301 4.68 -0.81 -7.04
CA MET A 301 4.24 0.57 -7.30
C MET A 301 4.75 1.13 -8.63
N SER A 302 5.21 0.29 -9.54
CA SER A 302 5.47 0.69 -10.93
C SER A 302 4.16 0.73 -11.72
N ILE A 303 4.15 1.48 -12.83
CA ILE A 303 3.03 1.46 -13.78
C ILE A 303 2.83 0.02 -14.25
N THR A 304 1.65 -0.52 -13.97
CA THR A 304 1.26 -1.83 -14.45
C THR A 304 0.43 -1.65 -15.71
N GLN A 305 0.97 -2.02 -16.86
CA GLN A 305 0.13 -2.12 -18.04
C GLN A 305 -0.81 -3.30 -17.85
N TYR A 306 -2.09 -3.03 -17.93
CA TYR A 306 -3.16 -3.99 -17.63
C TYR A 306 -3.11 -5.27 -18.49
N THR A 307 -2.29 -5.29 -19.51
CA THR A 307 -2.05 -6.48 -20.34
C THR A 307 -1.28 -7.60 -19.62
N SER A 308 -0.68 -7.28 -18.48
CA SER A 308 0.15 -8.23 -17.73
C SER A 308 -0.46 -8.73 -16.42
N VAL A 309 -1.79 -8.58 -16.25
CA VAL A 309 -2.51 -9.08 -15.07
C VAL A 309 -2.33 -10.61 -14.88
N PHE A 310 -1.96 -11.29 -15.94
CA PHE A 310 -1.83 -12.75 -15.95
C PHE A 310 -0.45 -13.25 -15.51
N GLU A 311 0.53 -12.37 -15.30
CA GLU A 311 1.88 -12.76 -14.90
C GLU A 311 2.15 -12.42 -13.43
N ASN A 312 3.10 -13.10 -12.81
CA ASN A 312 3.49 -12.90 -11.41
C ASN A 312 4.38 -11.66 -11.25
N ILE A 313 3.86 -10.49 -11.62
CA ILE A 313 4.54 -9.21 -11.48
C ILE A 313 3.96 -8.43 -10.30
N GLY A 314 4.57 -7.33 -9.94
CA GLY A 314 4.17 -6.52 -8.80
C GLY A 314 4.82 -6.99 -7.50
N TYR A 315 6.14 -7.15 -7.51
CA TYR A 315 6.90 -7.53 -6.33
C TYR A 315 6.93 -6.38 -5.32
N TYR A 316 6.58 -6.66 -4.11
CA TYR A 316 6.66 -5.69 -3.02
C TYR A 316 8.12 -5.65 -2.53
N THR A 317 8.89 -4.74 -3.09
CA THR A 317 10.34 -4.69 -2.84
C THR A 317 10.68 -3.75 -1.68
N ALA A 318 11.95 -3.77 -1.30
CA ALA A 318 12.49 -2.85 -0.31
C ALA A 318 12.38 -1.38 -0.73
N LEU A 319 12.28 -1.08 -2.04
CA LEU A 319 12.11 0.29 -2.53
C LEU A 319 10.79 0.89 -2.06
N THR A 320 9.69 0.18 -2.27
CA THR A 320 8.36 0.64 -1.84
C THR A 320 8.23 0.67 -0.32
N ILE A 321 8.77 -0.34 0.38
CA ILE A 321 8.80 -0.33 1.86
C ILE A 321 9.55 0.89 2.37
N ALA A 322 10.71 1.21 1.78
CA ALA A 322 11.53 2.37 2.15
C ALA A 322 10.79 3.69 1.89
N ALA A 323 10.06 3.78 0.77
CA ALA A 323 9.26 4.98 0.48
C ALA A 323 8.18 5.21 1.53
N PHE A 324 7.44 4.17 1.91
CA PHE A 324 6.46 4.27 2.99
C PHE A 324 7.10 4.71 4.31
N GLU A 325 8.29 4.21 4.60
CA GLU A 325 9.00 4.60 5.81
C GLU A 325 9.47 6.04 5.77
N ASP A 326 10.02 6.49 4.64
CA ASP A 326 10.51 7.87 4.48
C ASP A 326 9.38 8.91 4.52
N MET A 327 8.14 8.50 4.22
CA MET A 327 6.98 9.36 4.42
C MET A 327 6.69 9.63 5.91
N GLY A 328 7.25 8.84 6.82
CA GLY A 328 7.16 9.09 8.27
C GLY A 328 5.91 8.51 8.94
N PHE A 329 5.01 7.90 8.19
CA PHE A 329 3.76 7.32 8.73
C PHE A 329 3.91 5.89 9.18
N TYR A 330 4.83 5.17 8.55
CA TYR A 330 5.00 3.74 8.69
C TYR A 330 6.44 3.41 9.02
N LYS A 331 6.66 2.25 9.56
CA LYS A 331 7.98 1.65 9.69
C LYS A 331 7.99 0.35 8.89
N GLY A 332 9.03 0.13 8.10
CA GLY A 332 9.14 -1.02 7.22
C GLY A 332 9.67 -2.26 7.93
N LYS A 333 9.10 -3.41 7.58
CA LYS A 333 9.69 -4.73 7.88
C LYS A 333 10.35 -5.22 6.58
N PHE A 334 11.67 -5.25 6.57
CA PHE A 334 12.46 -5.67 5.41
C PHE A 334 12.75 -7.16 5.35
N UNK A 335 12.55 -7.71 6.23
CA UNK A 335 12.71 -9.12 6.34
C UNK A 335 11.78 -9.82 5.39
N GLY A 336 12.15 -10.46 4.52
CA GLY A 336 11.48 -11.21 3.49
C GLY A 336 11.16 -10.38 2.24
N SER A 337 11.73 -9.21 2.09
CA SER A 337 11.61 -8.48 0.83
C SER A 337 12.41 -9.21 -0.23
N VAL A 338 11.75 -9.55 -1.33
CA VAL A 338 12.39 -10.21 -2.45
C VAL A 338 13.26 -9.18 -3.17
N PHE A 339 14.56 -9.47 -3.25
CA PHE A 339 15.41 -8.76 -4.17
C PHE A 339 15.23 -9.43 -5.52
N CYS A 340 14.65 -8.75 -6.48
CA CYS A 340 14.65 -9.22 -7.85
C CYS A 340 16.07 -9.04 -8.38
N ALA A 341 16.74 -10.14 -8.65
CA ALA A 341 18.06 -10.13 -9.30
C ALA A 341 17.88 -9.79 -10.79
#